data_c38c92508f1b59ae68d0eb585fdb16c6
#
_entry.id   c38c92508f1b59ae68d0eb585fdb16c6
#
_cell.length_a   1.000
_cell.length_b   1.000
_cell.length_c   1.000
_cell.angle_alpha   90.00
_cell.angle_beta   90.00
_cell.angle_gamma   90.00
#
_symmetry.space_group_name_H-M   'P 1'
#
loop_
_entity.id
_entity.type
_entity.pdbx_description
1 polymer ?
#
loop_
_entity_poly.entity_id
_entity_poly.type
_entity_poly.pdbx_seq_one_letter_code
_entity_poly.pdbx_strand_id
1 'polypeptide(L)'
;MRVIVQPRDGIEPLLNGIRNAQHSVEVTIYRLDRLEIEQALVEAAWRGVHVHALITYTNKEDLKDIKRLEKRLRDAGVEVTRSADDLVRYHSKMMIVDRRALYLMTFNFTFLDIHHSRSFGVITEDPRLVSEAAGLFEADTLQVQPQPEAEDFVISPINSRKQLSEFIHGAKRQLLIYDNKLSDAQMIKHLENCAKAGVEIKVIGTMGKKVKGIEVRKMPDLRLHVQAIIRDGKRVFFGSQSLRKVELDQRREVGLITADQEAVQHFLVIFELDWGDIIT
;
A
#
# COMPACT_ATOMS: atom_id res chain seq x y z
N MET A 1 -15.96 2.06 1.61
CA MET A 1 -14.63 1.44 1.87
C MET A 1 -14.35 1.42 3.36
N ARG A 2 -13.71 0.36 3.90
CA ARG A 2 -13.27 0.32 5.30
C ARG A 2 -11.77 0.60 5.38
N VAL A 3 -11.37 1.59 6.16
CA VAL A 3 -9.95 1.94 6.39
C VAL A 3 -9.42 1.18 7.60
N ILE A 4 -8.21 0.63 7.49
CA ILE A 4 -7.43 0.04 8.57
C ILE A 4 -6.31 1.02 8.91
N VAL A 5 -6.14 1.33 10.20
CA VAL A 5 -5.11 2.28 10.69
C VAL A 5 -4.22 1.59 11.72
N GLN A 6 -2.95 1.43 11.40
CA GLN A 6 -2.00 0.89 12.37
C GLN A 6 -1.36 1.99 13.23
N PRO A 7 -1.06 1.69 14.50
CA PRO A 7 -1.17 0.39 15.18
C PRO A 7 -2.56 0.10 15.79
N ARG A 8 -3.55 1.00 15.66
CA ARG A 8 -4.83 0.95 16.35
C ARG A 8 -5.63 -0.33 16.06
N ASP A 9 -5.73 -0.70 14.79
CA ASP A 9 -6.64 -1.77 14.35
C ASP A 9 -5.99 -3.17 14.36
N GLY A 10 -4.67 -3.24 14.56
CA GLY A 10 -3.94 -4.50 14.71
C GLY A 10 -4.04 -5.44 13.51
N ILE A 11 -3.95 -6.74 13.79
CA ILE A 11 -3.92 -7.81 12.78
C ILE A 11 -5.32 -8.39 12.47
N GLU A 12 -6.29 -8.21 13.36
CA GLU A 12 -7.60 -8.87 13.30
C GLU A 12 -8.37 -8.65 11.98
N PRO A 13 -8.36 -7.46 11.36
CA PRO A 13 -9.04 -7.29 10.08
C PRO A 13 -8.53 -8.24 8.99
N LEU A 14 -7.22 -8.57 9.00
CA LEU A 14 -6.60 -9.49 8.05
C LEU A 14 -6.94 -10.94 8.38
N LEU A 15 -6.80 -11.32 9.66
CA LEU A 15 -7.14 -12.66 10.14
C LEU A 15 -8.60 -13.01 9.86
N ASN A 16 -9.51 -12.06 10.09
CA ASN A 16 -10.93 -12.25 9.80
C ASN A 16 -11.19 -12.48 8.32
N GLY A 17 -10.50 -11.76 7.42
CA GLY A 17 -10.59 -12.00 5.98
C GLY A 17 -10.18 -13.42 5.61
N ILE A 18 -9.02 -13.89 6.10
CA ILE A 18 -8.49 -15.23 5.81
C ILE A 18 -9.37 -16.32 6.41
N ARG A 19 -9.80 -16.16 7.67
CA ARG A 19 -10.62 -17.15 8.38
C ARG A 19 -12.01 -17.33 7.77
N ASN A 20 -12.58 -16.27 7.21
CA ASN A 20 -13.91 -16.27 6.60
C ASN A 20 -13.89 -16.64 5.11
N ALA A 21 -12.73 -16.79 4.49
CA ALA A 21 -12.60 -17.20 3.10
C ALA A 21 -13.25 -18.55 2.84
N GLN A 22 -14.04 -18.63 1.76
CA GLN A 22 -14.78 -19.82 1.36
C GLN A 22 -14.20 -20.50 0.12
N HIS A 23 -13.56 -19.75 -0.77
CA HIS A 23 -13.10 -20.23 -2.05
C HIS A 23 -11.61 -20.00 -2.30
N SER A 24 -11.13 -18.76 -2.09
CA SER A 24 -9.75 -18.42 -2.38
C SER A 24 -9.17 -17.32 -1.49
N VAL A 25 -7.85 -17.38 -1.28
CA VAL A 25 -7.04 -16.29 -0.72
C VAL A 25 -5.81 -16.14 -1.60
N GLU A 26 -5.72 -15.02 -2.31
CA GLU A 26 -4.54 -14.65 -3.11
C GLU A 26 -3.80 -13.54 -2.34
N VAL A 27 -2.52 -13.76 -2.02
CA VAL A 27 -1.78 -12.84 -1.16
C VAL A 27 -0.37 -12.55 -1.67
N THR A 28 0.02 -11.27 -1.72
CA THR A 28 1.41 -10.88 -2.00
C THR A 28 2.18 -10.74 -0.70
N ILE A 29 3.33 -11.42 -0.59
CA ILE A 29 4.16 -11.43 0.61
C ILE A 29 5.54 -10.88 0.28
N TYR A 30 5.83 -9.67 0.77
CA TYR A 30 7.18 -9.12 0.75
C TYR A 30 7.94 -9.46 2.04
N ARG A 31 7.29 -9.27 3.21
CA ARG A 31 7.80 -9.70 4.52
C ARG A 31 6.66 -10.22 5.39
N LEU A 32 6.91 -11.35 6.04
CA LEU A 32 5.98 -11.96 6.98
C LEU A 32 6.76 -12.53 8.16
N ASP A 33 6.52 -11.99 9.37
CA ASP A 33 7.01 -12.51 10.65
C ASP A 33 5.86 -12.78 11.65
N ARG A 34 4.60 -12.53 11.23
CA ARG A 34 3.41 -12.79 12.05
C ARG A 34 2.95 -14.23 11.87
N LEU A 35 3.25 -15.06 12.88
CA LEU A 35 2.87 -16.48 12.86
C LEU A 35 1.36 -16.66 12.74
N GLU A 36 0.56 -15.76 13.30
CA GLU A 36 -0.90 -15.80 13.22
C GLU A 36 -1.43 -15.70 11.81
N ILE A 37 -0.78 -14.89 10.94
CA ILE A 37 -1.14 -14.82 9.52
C ILE A 37 -0.71 -16.10 8.80
N GLU A 38 0.52 -16.58 9.04
CA GLU A 38 0.99 -17.83 8.46
C GLU A 38 0.03 -18.99 8.82
N GLN A 39 -0.32 -19.11 10.09
CA GLN A 39 -1.26 -20.13 10.57
C GLN A 39 -2.65 -19.99 9.94
N ALA A 40 -3.19 -18.78 9.83
CA ALA A 40 -4.48 -18.56 9.21
C ALA A 40 -4.49 -18.97 7.72
N LEU A 41 -3.42 -18.70 6.96
CA LEU A 41 -3.28 -19.16 5.57
C LEU A 41 -3.22 -20.69 5.48
N VAL A 42 -2.45 -21.33 6.36
CA VAL A 42 -2.35 -22.79 6.44
C VAL A 42 -3.71 -23.42 6.80
N GLU A 43 -4.40 -22.90 7.81
CA GLU A 43 -5.72 -23.36 8.22
C GLU A 43 -6.77 -23.17 7.11
N ALA A 44 -6.68 -22.07 6.34
CA ALA A 44 -7.54 -21.86 5.17
C ALA A 44 -7.30 -22.96 4.12
N ALA A 45 -6.04 -23.27 3.79
CA ALA A 45 -5.72 -24.37 2.87
C ALA A 45 -6.24 -25.72 3.39
N TRP A 46 -6.13 -26.03 4.67
CA TRP A 46 -6.68 -27.26 5.27
C TRP A 46 -8.20 -27.34 5.24
N ARG A 47 -8.90 -26.19 5.22
CA ARG A 47 -10.35 -26.15 5.00
C ARG A 47 -10.76 -26.37 3.54
N GLY A 48 -9.80 -26.49 2.62
CA GLY A 48 -10.05 -26.64 1.19
C GLY A 48 -10.17 -25.31 0.43
N VAL A 49 -9.83 -24.18 1.07
CA VAL A 49 -9.73 -22.87 0.40
C VAL A 49 -8.47 -22.87 -0.47
N HIS A 50 -8.59 -22.42 -1.70
CA HIS A 50 -7.44 -22.26 -2.60
C HIS A 50 -6.58 -21.06 -2.13
N VAL A 51 -5.48 -21.33 -1.45
CA VAL A 51 -4.56 -20.29 -0.96
C VAL A 51 -3.37 -20.19 -1.90
N HIS A 52 -3.18 -19.01 -2.51
CA HIS A 52 -2.05 -18.72 -3.39
C HIS A 52 -1.22 -17.55 -2.85
N ALA A 53 0.02 -17.81 -2.48
CA ALA A 53 0.98 -16.83 -2.00
C ALA A 53 2.01 -16.47 -3.09
N LEU A 54 1.98 -15.23 -3.55
CA LEU A 54 3.03 -14.67 -4.39
C LEU A 54 4.11 -14.06 -3.48
N ILE A 55 5.23 -14.78 -3.33
CA ILE A 55 6.37 -14.35 -2.53
C ILE A 55 7.30 -13.52 -3.42
N THR A 56 7.60 -12.31 -2.99
CA THR A 56 8.44 -11.42 -3.78
C THR A 56 9.89 -11.88 -3.76
N TYR A 57 10.55 -11.83 -4.92
CA TYR A 57 11.99 -12.08 -5.03
C TYR A 57 12.73 -10.97 -4.27
N THR A 58 13.58 -11.34 -3.33
CA THR A 58 14.37 -10.39 -2.53
C THR A 58 15.85 -10.69 -2.66
N ASN A 59 16.67 -9.64 -2.60
CA ASN A 59 18.13 -9.78 -2.57
C ASN A 59 18.59 -10.40 -1.25
N LYS A 60 19.62 -11.15 -1.34
CA LYS A 60 20.43 -12.03 -0.47
C LYS A 60 20.24 -12.04 1.06
N GLU A 61 19.82 -10.95 1.71
CA GLU A 61 19.83 -10.86 3.19
C GLU A 61 18.70 -11.63 3.88
N ASP A 62 17.50 -11.67 3.27
CA ASP A 62 16.31 -12.34 3.85
C ASP A 62 16.05 -13.74 3.25
N LEU A 63 16.94 -14.26 2.41
CA LEU A 63 16.70 -15.44 1.57
C LEU A 63 16.48 -16.72 2.36
N LYS A 64 17.10 -16.87 3.53
CA LYS A 64 16.96 -18.09 4.36
C LYS A 64 15.58 -18.16 5.00
N ASP A 65 15.10 -17.05 5.55
CA ASP A 65 13.80 -17.01 6.25
C ASP A 65 12.64 -17.10 5.26
N ILE A 66 12.78 -16.47 4.10
CA ILE A 66 11.81 -16.59 2.98
C ILE A 66 11.74 -18.03 2.47
N LYS A 67 12.88 -18.70 2.28
CA LYS A 67 12.89 -20.12 1.85
C LYS A 67 12.25 -21.05 2.89
N ARG A 68 12.43 -20.76 4.18
CA ARG A 68 11.79 -21.53 5.24
C ARG A 68 10.28 -21.30 5.26
N LEU A 69 9.83 -20.05 5.11
CA LEU A 69 8.42 -19.70 4.98
C LEU A 69 7.79 -20.41 3.77
N GLU A 70 8.40 -20.28 2.59
CA GLU A 70 7.95 -20.93 1.37
C GLU A 70 7.79 -22.45 1.55
N LYS A 71 8.79 -23.09 2.17
CA LYS A 71 8.70 -24.52 2.46
C LYS A 71 7.51 -24.86 3.37
N ARG A 72 7.33 -24.15 4.48
CA ARG A 72 6.21 -24.41 5.39
C ARG A 72 4.85 -24.22 4.74
N LEU A 73 4.70 -23.17 3.93
CA LEU A 73 3.46 -22.90 3.19
C LEU A 73 3.17 -24.04 2.18
N ARG A 74 4.18 -24.45 1.40
CA ARG A 74 4.03 -25.56 0.43
C ARG A 74 3.72 -26.90 1.11
N ASP A 75 4.41 -27.20 2.20
CA ASP A 75 4.18 -28.44 2.98
C ASP A 75 2.75 -28.48 3.54
N ALA A 76 2.12 -27.34 3.75
CA ALA A 76 0.74 -27.20 4.22
C ALA A 76 -0.32 -27.16 3.10
N GLY A 77 0.09 -27.28 1.82
CA GLY A 77 -0.82 -27.27 0.67
C GLY A 77 -1.14 -25.88 0.09
N VAL A 78 -0.43 -24.84 0.54
CA VAL A 78 -0.53 -23.50 -0.06
C VAL A 78 0.23 -23.47 -1.39
N GLU A 79 -0.41 -22.98 -2.44
CA GLU A 79 0.28 -22.68 -3.69
C GLU A 79 1.24 -21.51 -3.48
N VAL A 80 2.51 -21.65 -3.86
CA VAL A 80 3.51 -20.60 -3.70
C VAL A 80 4.22 -20.36 -5.03
N THR A 81 4.14 -19.12 -5.49
CA THR A 81 4.86 -18.64 -6.67
C THR A 81 5.83 -17.52 -6.25
N ARG A 82 6.88 -17.31 -7.01
CA ARG A 82 7.79 -16.17 -6.84
C ARG A 82 7.58 -15.15 -7.93
N SER A 83 7.68 -13.87 -7.56
CA SER A 83 7.69 -12.78 -8.54
C SER A 83 8.89 -12.90 -9.48
N ALA A 84 8.82 -12.23 -10.63
CA ALA A 84 9.97 -12.02 -11.50
C ALA A 84 11.09 -11.21 -10.79
N ASP A 85 12.27 -11.14 -11.41
CA ASP A 85 13.44 -10.39 -10.96
C ASP A 85 13.83 -9.26 -11.92
N ASP A 86 12.92 -8.90 -12.82
CA ASP A 86 13.08 -7.86 -13.85
C ASP A 86 13.00 -6.43 -13.30
N LEU A 87 12.45 -6.25 -12.10
CA LEU A 87 12.38 -4.96 -11.40
C LEU A 87 13.33 -4.94 -10.20
N VAL A 88 13.72 -3.75 -9.77
CA VAL A 88 14.53 -3.57 -8.55
C VAL A 88 13.89 -4.26 -7.35
N ARG A 89 12.55 -4.26 -7.29
CA ARG A 89 11.79 -4.92 -6.21
C ARG A 89 10.31 -5.05 -6.57
N TYR A 90 9.74 -6.17 -6.20
CA TYR A 90 8.29 -6.33 -6.08
C TYR A 90 7.88 -6.02 -4.65
N HIS A 91 7.07 -4.97 -4.44
CA HIS A 91 6.80 -4.44 -3.11
C HIS A 91 5.32 -4.16 -2.88
N SER A 92 4.45 -4.69 -3.71
CA SER A 92 3.01 -4.68 -3.51
C SER A 92 2.62 -5.41 -2.23
N LYS A 93 1.59 -4.94 -1.57
CA LYS A 93 1.04 -5.53 -0.34
C LYS A 93 -0.47 -5.58 -0.48
N MET A 94 -0.96 -6.69 -0.97
CA MET A 94 -2.40 -6.91 -1.15
C MET A 94 -2.78 -8.35 -0.82
N MET A 95 -4.04 -8.51 -0.47
CA MET A 95 -4.69 -9.79 -0.31
C MET A 95 -6.08 -9.71 -0.95
N ILE A 96 -6.44 -10.71 -1.72
CA ILE A 96 -7.74 -10.82 -2.36
C ILE A 96 -8.42 -12.04 -1.77
N VAL A 97 -9.62 -11.88 -1.24
CA VAL A 97 -10.40 -12.94 -0.61
C VAL A 97 -11.61 -13.25 -1.47
N ASP A 98 -11.76 -14.51 -1.86
CA ASP A 98 -12.86 -15.06 -2.67
C ASP A 98 -13.12 -14.30 -3.98
N ARG A 99 -12.12 -13.55 -4.46
CA ARG A 99 -12.25 -12.59 -5.57
C ARG A 99 -13.43 -11.62 -5.41
N ARG A 100 -13.78 -11.32 -4.15
CA ARG A 100 -14.87 -10.43 -3.74
C ARG A 100 -14.40 -9.25 -2.90
N ALA A 101 -13.33 -9.42 -2.12
CA ALA A 101 -12.79 -8.38 -1.28
C ALA A 101 -11.29 -8.19 -1.54
N LEU A 102 -10.90 -6.95 -1.78
CA LEU A 102 -9.49 -6.51 -1.88
C LEU A 102 -9.08 -5.86 -0.56
N TYR A 103 -7.99 -6.34 0.00
CA TYR A 103 -7.23 -5.74 1.08
C TYR A 103 -5.96 -5.13 0.48
N LEU A 104 -5.91 -3.83 0.35
CA LEU A 104 -4.73 -3.10 -0.13
C LEU A 104 -4.05 -2.41 1.05
N MET A 105 -2.75 -2.66 1.24
CA MET A 105 -2.03 -2.22 2.45
C MET A 105 -0.77 -1.44 2.09
N THR A 106 -0.38 -0.51 2.98
CA THR A 106 0.93 0.13 2.93
C THR A 106 1.97 -0.62 3.77
N PHE A 107 1.55 -1.56 4.60
CA PHE A 107 2.37 -2.29 5.58
C PHE A 107 2.59 -3.75 5.22
N ASN A 108 3.69 -4.32 5.69
CA ASN A 108 3.97 -5.75 5.60
C ASN A 108 3.31 -6.50 6.76
N PHE A 109 3.26 -7.81 6.66
CA PHE A 109 2.79 -8.69 7.73
C PHE A 109 3.86 -8.88 8.81
N THR A 110 4.36 -7.76 9.36
CA THR A 110 5.43 -7.76 10.37
C THR A 110 4.98 -7.10 11.66
N PHE A 111 5.57 -7.58 12.78
CA PHE A 111 5.31 -6.99 14.09
C PHE A 111 5.60 -5.48 14.10
N LEU A 112 6.72 -5.09 13.51
CA LEU A 112 7.13 -3.69 13.44
C LEU A 112 6.11 -2.82 12.70
N ASP A 113 5.61 -3.29 11.53
CA ASP A 113 4.70 -2.50 10.72
C ASP A 113 3.30 -2.41 11.36
N ILE A 114 2.85 -3.48 12.02
CA ILE A 114 1.51 -3.55 12.62
C ILE A 114 1.44 -2.84 13.97
N HIS A 115 2.48 -2.96 14.81
CA HIS A 115 2.41 -2.46 16.20
C HIS A 115 3.19 -1.17 16.46
N HIS A 116 4.15 -0.81 15.61
CA HIS A 116 5.06 0.33 15.85
C HIS A 116 5.13 1.32 14.70
N SER A 117 4.24 1.20 13.70
CA SER A 117 4.25 2.09 12.56
C SER A 117 2.89 2.73 12.34
N ARG A 118 2.88 4.01 11.93
CA ARG A 118 1.72 4.60 11.26
C ARG A 118 1.69 4.04 9.85
N SER A 119 0.67 3.25 9.55
CA SER A 119 0.40 2.69 8.24
C SER A 119 -1.08 2.48 8.02
N PHE A 120 -1.50 2.40 6.76
CA PHE A 120 -2.89 2.25 6.38
C PHE A 120 -3.13 1.01 5.54
N GLY A 121 -4.34 0.52 5.61
CA GLY A 121 -4.91 -0.41 4.66
C GLY A 121 -6.34 -0.02 4.32
N VAL A 122 -6.85 -0.53 3.23
CA VAL A 122 -8.26 -0.40 2.85
C VAL A 122 -8.80 -1.75 2.46
N ILE A 123 -10.03 -2.02 2.91
CA ILE A 123 -10.81 -3.16 2.46
C ILE A 123 -11.92 -2.62 1.57
N THR A 124 -12.02 -3.15 0.36
CA THR A 124 -13.07 -2.80 -0.60
C THR A 124 -13.65 -4.03 -1.27
N GLU A 125 -14.94 -3.99 -1.53
CA GLU A 125 -15.69 -5.00 -2.30
C GLU A 125 -16.12 -4.43 -3.66
N ASP A 126 -15.53 -3.30 -4.11
CA ASP A 126 -15.76 -2.78 -5.45
C ASP A 126 -15.28 -3.82 -6.49
N PRO A 127 -16.19 -4.41 -7.29
CA PRO A 127 -15.81 -5.50 -8.20
C PRO A 127 -14.77 -5.08 -9.23
N ARG A 128 -14.78 -3.80 -9.63
CA ARG A 128 -13.80 -3.25 -10.56
C ARG A 128 -12.40 -3.24 -9.96
N LEU A 129 -12.25 -2.77 -8.74
CA LEU A 129 -10.95 -2.73 -8.04
C LEU A 129 -10.45 -4.14 -7.68
N VAL A 130 -11.37 -5.03 -7.30
CA VAL A 130 -11.03 -6.44 -7.07
C VAL A 130 -10.54 -7.10 -8.35
N SER A 131 -11.18 -6.86 -9.50
CA SER A 131 -10.75 -7.38 -10.80
C SER A 131 -9.38 -6.86 -11.21
N GLU A 132 -9.10 -5.56 -11.02
CA GLU A 132 -7.79 -4.97 -11.29
C GLU A 132 -6.69 -5.61 -10.43
N ALA A 133 -6.96 -5.78 -9.15
CA ALA A 133 -6.01 -6.41 -8.23
C ALA A 133 -5.75 -7.90 -8.59
N ALA A 134 -6.80 -8.63 -8.96
CA ALA A 134 -6.69 -10.02 -9.41
C ALA A 134 -5.89 -10.12 -10.71
N GLY A 135 -6.15 -9.26 -11.69
CA GLY A 135 -5.39 -9.18 -12.93
C GLY A 135 -3.91 -8.86 -12.70
N LEU A 136 -3.61 -7.96 -11.76
CA LEU A 136 -2.23 -7.67 -11.36
C LEU A 136 -1.58 -8.90 -10.69
N PHE A 137 -2.28 -9.56 -9.77
CA PHE A 137 -1.77 -10.75 -9.08
C PHE A 137 -1.45 -11.87 -10.07
N GLU A 138 -2.35 -12.13 -11.02
CA GLU A 138 -2.15 -13.11 -12.09
C GLU A 138 -0.96 -12.75 -12.99
N ALA A 139 -0.87 -11.49 -13.42
CA ALA A 139 0.24 -11.05 -14.26
C ALA A 139 1.60 -11.19 -13.55
N ASP A 140 1.70 -10.79 -12.29
CA ASP A 140 2.93 -10.91 -11.50
C ASP A 140 3.26 -12.37 -11.19
N THR A 141 2.26 -13.26 -11.05
CA THR A 141 2.42 -14.71 -10.89
C THR A 141 2.92 -15.37 -12.17
N LEU A 142 2.36 -15.01 -13.31
CA LEU A 142 2.75 -15.51 -14.63
C LEU A 142 4.02 -14.81 -15.16
N GLN A 143 4.53 -13.83 -14.44
CA GLN A 143 5.71 -13.03 -14.82
C GLN A 143 5.53 -12.32 -16.17
N VAL A 144 4.32 -11.82 -16.42
CA VAL A 144 3.98 -11.02 -17.60
C VAL A 144 3.68 -9.58 -17.20
N GLN A 145 3.69 -8.67 -18.18
CA GLN A 145 3.42 -7.26 -17.90
C GLN A 145 1.92 -7.05 -17.66
N PRO A 146 1.51 -6.50 -16.50
CA PRO A 146 0.10 -6.18 -16.24
C PRO A 146 -0.39 -5.02 -17.09
N GLN A 147 -1.68 -5.06 -17.42
CA GLN A 147 -2.36 -4.05 -18.23
C GLN A 147 -3.56 -3.50 -17.45
N PRO A 148 -3.34 -2.52 -16.55
CA PRO A 148 -4.43 -1.93 -15.78
C PRO A 148 -5.36 -1.12 -16.68
N GLU A 149 -6.66 -1.29 -16.49
CA GLU A 149 -7.71 -0.53 -17.19
C GLU A 149 -8.20 0.66 -16.35
N ALA A 150 -8.21 0.51 -15.03
CA ALA A 150 -8.70 1.55 -14.12
C ALA A 150 -7.60 2.58 -13.79
N GLU A 151 -7.86 3.84 -14.12
CA GLU A 151 -6.93 4.94 -13.85
C GLU A 151 -6.69 5.21 -12.36
N ASP A 152 -7.65 4.86 -11.52
CA ASP A 152 -7.56 5.02 -10.06
C ASP A 152 -6.84 3.85 -9.36
N PHE A 153 -6.55 2.74 -10.08
CA PHE A 153 -5.68 1.67 -9.62
C PHE A 153 -4.23 1.94 -10.08
N VAL A 154 -3.41 2.40 -9.15
CA VAL A 154 -2.07 2.95 -9.43
C VAL A 154 -1.01 1.87 -9.31
N ILE A 155 -0.34 1.54 -10.41
CA ILE A 155 0.70 0.51 -10.48
C ILE A 155 2.03 1.11 -10.94
N SER A 156 3.09 0.94 -10.14
CA SER A 156 4.45 1.23 -10.61
C SER A 156 5.07 0.01 -11.29
N PRO A 157 5.89 0.21 -12.31
CA PRO A 157 6.26 1.46 -12.98
C PRO A 157 5.29 1.89 -14.10
N ILE A 158 4.09 1.32 -14.19
CA ILE A 158 3.24 1.39 -15.38
C ILE A 158 2.55 2.76 -15.52
N ASN A 159 1.72 3.14 -14.52
CA ASN A 159 0.92 4.36 -14.59
C ASN A 159 1.15 5.33 -13.42
N SER A 160 1.89 4.93 -12.38
CA SER A 160 2.04 5.68 -11.13
C SER A 160 2.53 7.11 -11.31
N ARG A 161 3.55 7.33 -12.13
CA ARG A 161 4.09 8.66 -12.37
C ARG A 161 3.05 9.59 -12.99
N LYS A 162 2.31 9.12 -14.01
CA LYS A 162 1.24 9.88 -14.65
C LYS A 162 0.13 10.18 -13.64
N GLN A 163 -0.42 9.14 -13.00
CA GLN A 163 -1.58 9.26 -12.12
C GLN A 163 -1.28 10.17 -10.91
N LEU A 164 -0.10 10.04 -10.28
CA LEU A 164 0.27 10.86 -9.14
C LEU A 164 0.60 12.30 -9.54
N SER A 165 1.19 12.54 -10.73
CA SER A 165 1.37 13.89 -11.26
C SER A 165 0.02 14.59 -11.47
N GLU A 166 -0.93 13.92 -12.13
CA GLU A 166 -2.28 14.44 -12.37
C GLU A 166 -3.05 14.64 -11.06
N PHE A 167 -2.87 13.72 -10.11
CA PHE A 167 -3.48 13.84 -8.79
C PHE A 167 -2.99 15.09 -8.05
N ILE A 168 -1.69 15.35 -8.04
CA ILE A 168 -1.09 16.53 -7.40
C ILE A 168 -1.52 17.81 -8.13
N HIS A 169 -1.45 17.85 -9.47
CA HIS A 169 -1.87 19.01 -10.26
C HIS A 169 -3.34 19.37 -10.11
N GLY A 170 -4.19 18.39 -9.82
CA GLY A 170 -5.60 18.60 -9.60
C GLY A 170 -5.97 19.32 -8.31
N ALA A 171 -5.01 19.57 -7.41
CA ALA A 171 -5.24 20.28 -6.15
C ALA A 171 -5.62 21.74 -6.37
N LYS A 172 -6.62 22.22 -5.62
CA LYS A 172 -7.11 23.60 -5.68
C LYS A 172 -6.94 24.37 -4.36
N ARG A 173 -6.93 23.66 -3.25
CA ARG A 173 -6.90 24.27 -1.91
C ARG A 173 -5.80 23.68 -1.03
N GLN A 174 -5.70 22.35 -0.98
CA GLN A 174 -4.87 21.67 0.01
C GLN A 174 -4.34 20.33 -0.49
N LEU A 175 -3.08 20.02 -0.12
CA LEU A 175 -2.48 18.70 -0.19
C LEU A 175 -1.91 18.33 1.20
N LEU A 176 -2.42 17.27 1.78
CA LEU A 176 -1.90 16.69 3.02
C LEU A 176 -1.21 15.37 2.67
N ILE A 177 0.08 15.27 2.97
CA ILE A 177 0.95 14.22 2.42
C ILE A 177 1.63 13.46 3.56
N TYR A 178 1.47 12.15 3.57
CA TYR A 178 2.36 11.23 4.27
C TYR A 178 3.39 10.69 3.28
N ASP A 179 4.66 10.97 3.49
CA ASP A 179 5.73 10.38 2.69
C ASP A 179 7.03 10.32 3.47
N ASN A 180 7.52 9.12 3.73
CA ASN A 180 8.74 8.91 4.50
C ASN A 180 9.95 9.62 3.87
N LYS A 181 10.05 9.68 2.54
CA LYS A 181 11.17 10.30 1.83
C LYS A 181 10.78 10.80 0.43
N LEU A 182 10.05 11.88 0.37
CA LEU A 182 9.72 12.57 -0.87
C LEU A 182 10.98 13.18 -1.49
N SER A 183 11.45 12.64 -2.61
CA SER A 183 12.74 13.05 -3.22
C SER A 183 12.77 13.04 -4.75
N ASP A 184 11.70 12.65 -5.43
CA ASP A 184 11.60 12.74 -6.89
C ASP A 184 11.56 14.21 -7.33
N ALA A 185 12.48 14.61 -8.21
CA ALA A 185 12.63 15.99 -8.62
C ALA A 185 11.39 16.54 -9.36
N GLN A 186 10.73 15.70 -10.17
CA GLN A 186 9.53 16.09 -10.89
C GLN A 186 8.34 16.25 -9.94
N MET A 187 8.14 15.32 -9.00
CA MET A 187 7.09 15.42 -8.01
C MET A 187 7.28 16.65 -7.10
N ILE A 188 8.52 16.92 -6.66
CA ILE A 188 8.83 18.14 -5.91
C ILE A 188 8.49 19.39 -6.74
N LYS A 189 8.77 19.39 -8.04
CA LYS A 189 8.44 20.51 -8.92
C LYS A 189 6.93 20.73 -9.06
N HIS A 190 6.15 19.64 -9.12
CA HIS A 190 4.68 19.73 -9.12
C HIS A 190 4.16 20.34 -7.82
N LEU A 191 4.65 19.90 -6.66
CA LEU A 191 4.30 20.48 -5.37
C LEU A 191 4.71 21.96 -5.26
N GLU A 192 5.90 22.31 -5.74
CA GLU A 192 6.36 23.71 -5.80
C GLU A 192 5.41 24.59 -6.61
N ASN A 193 4.93 24.09 -7.76
CA ASN A 193 3.99 24.82 -8.60
C ASN A 193 2.62 24.98 -7.90
N CYS A 194 2.12 23.95 -7.23
CA CYS A 194 0.90 24.01 -6.45
C CYS A 194 1.03 25.04 -5.28
N ALA A 195 2.13 25.03 -4.55
CA ALA A 195 2.39 25.98 -3.49
C ALA A 195 2.43 27.44 -4.00
N LYS A 196 3.07 27.69 -5.17
CA LYS A 196 3.07 28.99 -5.83
C LYS A 196 1.68 29.44 -6.29
N ALA A 197 0.81 28.50 -6.62
CA ALA A 197 -0.60 28.76 -6.97
C ALA A 197 -1.51 28.96 -5.73
N GLY A 198 -0.96 28.96 -4.53
CA GLY A 198 -1.69 29.18 -3.28
C GLY A 198 -2.29 27.92 -2.66
N VAL A 199 -1.93 26.74 -3.11
CA VAL A 199 -2.35 25.46 -2.48
C VAL A 199 -1.58 25.31 -1.17
N GLU A 200 -2.29 25.08 -0.07
CA GLU A 200 -1.71 24.71 1.22
C GLU A 200 -1.11 23.30 1.13
N ILE A 201 0.16 23.13 1.52
CA ILE A 201 0.82 21.82 1.47
C ILE A 201 1.48 21.52 2.80
N LYS A 202 1.01 20.44 3.43
CA LYS A 202 1.57 19.87 4.66
C LYS A 202 2.11 18.48 4.38
N VAL A 203 3.33 18.19 4.85
CA VAL A 203 3.99 16.89 4.69
C VAL A 203 4.38 16.33 6.04
N ILE A 204 3.85 15.15 6.40
CA ILE A 204 4.38 14.34 7.50
C ILE A 204 5.40 13.39 6.89
N GLY A 205 6.68 13.59 7.25
CA GLY A 205 7.79 12.80 6.74
C GLY A 205 9.05 13.62 6.46
N THR A 206 9.69 13.38 5.33
CA THR A 206 10.90 14.12 4.91
C THR A 206 10.83 14.51 3.44
N MET A 207 11.48 15.63 3.10
CA MET A 207 11.67 16.07 1.73
C MET A 207 13.15 16.17 1.37
N GLY A 208 13.50 15.76 0.17
CA GLY A 208 14.88 15.86 -0.35
C GLY A 208 15.34 17.30 -0.60
N LYS A 209 14.40 18.25 -0.70
CA LYS A 209 14.67 19.69 -0.90
C LYS A 209 13.66 20.51 -0.13
N LYS A 210 14.13 21.54 0.58
CA LYS A 210 13.23 22.52 1.21
C LYS A 210 12.58 23.39 0.13
N VAL A 211 11.25 23.52 0.17
CA VAL A 211 10.45 24.33 -0.76
C VAL A 211 9.67 25.38 0.03
N LYS A 212 9.73 26.63 -0.42
CA LYS A 212 8.97 27.73 0.20
C LYS A 212 7.46 27.47 0.05
N GLY A 213 6.72 27.61 1.12
CA GLY A 213 5.26 27.41 1.12
C GLY A 213 4.84 25.94 1.30
N ILE A 214 5.78 25.04 1.63
CA ILE A 214 5.49 23.66 2.05
C ILE A 214 5.94 23.50 3.50
N GLU A 215 5.01 23.08 4.35
CA GLU A 215 5.33 22.73 5.72
C GLU A 215 5.67 21.26 5.82
N VAL A 216 6.75 20.93 6.54
CA VAL A 216 7.22 19.55 6.73
C VAL A 216 7.42 19.28 8.20
N ARG A 217 6.78 18.23 8.71
CA ARG A 217 6.96 17.74 10.08
C ARG A 217 7.35 16.26 10.06
N LYS A 218 8.11 15.83 11.03
CA LYS A 218 8.38 14.40 11.25
C LYS A 218 7.21 13.79 12.00
N MET A 219 6.93 12.52 11.72
CA MET A 219 5.98 11.74 12.52
C MET A 219 6.48 11.67 13.97
N PRO A 220 5.70 12.08 14.97
CA PRO A 220 6.03 11.84 16.36
C PRO A 220 5.76 10.37 16.72
N ASP A 221 6.48 9.83 17.69
CA ASP A 221 6.26 8.58 18.43
C ASP A 221 6.10 7.28 17.62
N LEU A 222 5.77 7.34 16.33
CA LEU A 222 5.58 6.18 15.47
C LEU A 222 6.55 6.21 14.28
N ARG A 223 6.95 5.04 13.85
CA ARG A 223 7.65 4.91 12.57
C ARG A 223 6.66 5.20 11.43
N LEU A 224 7.02 6.12 10.55
CA LEU A 224 6.22 6.39 9.37
C LEU A 224 6.43 5.30 8.31
N HIS A 225 5.38 4.54 8.00
CA HIS A 225 5.39 3.50 6.97
C HIS A 225 4.11 3.56 6.12
N VAL A 226 3.77 4.76 5.71
CA VAL A 226 2.61 5.04 4.86
C VAL A 226 3.00 6.02 3.77
N GLN A 227 2.38 5.88 2.61
CA GLN A 227 2.34 6.85 1.55
C GLN A 227 0.87 7.15 1.26
N ALA A 228 0.47 8.39 1.52
CA ALA A 228 -0.87 8.86 1.24
C ALA A 228 -0.86 10.35 0.89
N ILE A 229 -1.75 10.76 0.01
CA ILE A 229 -1.96 12.16 -0.36
C ILE A 229 -3.45 12.44 -0.31
N ILE A 230 -3.86 13.32 0.59
CA ILE A 230 -5.23 13.79 0.67
C ILE A 230 -5.32 15.09 -0.11
N ARG A 231 -6.21 15.15 -1.10
CA ARG A 231 -6.40 16.31 -1.96
C ARG A 231 -7.72 16.98 -1.68
N ASP A 232 -7.66 18.25 -1.29
CA ASP A 232 -8.81 19.16 -1.07
C ASP A 232 -9.86 18.63 -0.08
N GLY A 233 -9.53 17.62 0.75
CA GLY A 233 -10.46 16.90 1.61
C GLY A 233 -11.54 16.11 0.85
N LYS A 234 -11.32 15.79 -0.44
CA LYS A 234 -12.31 15.16 -1.33
C LYS A 234 -11.85 13.88 -1.98
N ARG A 235 -10.56 13.71 -2.14
CA ARG A 235 -9.95 12.51 -2.73
C ARG A 235 -8.70 12.14 -1.96
N VAL A 236 -8.40 10.86 -1.91
CA VAL A 236 -7.16 10.35 -1.33
C VAL A 236 -6.49 9.37 -2.29
N PHE A 237 -5.19 9.54 -2.46
CA PHE A 237 -4.30 8.48 -2.90
C PHE A 237 -3.69 7.84 -1.66
N PHE A 238 -3.62 6.52 -1.62
CA PHE A 238 -2.79 5.78 -0.68
C PHE A 238 -2.20 4.55 -1.35
N GLY A 239 -1.02 4.13 -0.93
CA GLY A 239 -0.33 3.00 -1.54
C GLY A 239 1.03 2.75 -0.95
N SER A 240 1.80 1.89 -1.62
CA SER A 240 3.19 1.62 -1.28
C SER A 240 4.19 2.54 -1.99
N GLN A 241 3.73 3.37 -2.92
CA GLN A 241 4.56 4.30 -3.69
C GLN A 241 4.90 5.56 -2.89
N SER A 242 6.12 5.72 -2.44
CA SER A 242 6.69 7.02 -2.07
C SER A 242 6.99 7.86 -3.33
N LEU A 243 6.94 9.17 -3.21
CA LEU A 243 7.31 10.09 -4.30
C LEU A 243 8.82 10.10 -4.51
N ARG A 244 9.38 8.93 -4.86
CA ARG A 244 10.79 8.66 -5.15
C ARG A 244 10.91 8.00 -6.52
N LYS A 245 11.93 8.40 -7.27
CA LYS A 245 12.16 7.87 -8.62
C LYS A 245 12.16 6.35 -8.67
N VAL A 246 12.87 5.70 -7.74
CA VAL A 246 12.98 4.22 -7.73
C VAL A 246 11.63 3.53 -7.50
N GLU A 247 10.75 4.10 -6.69
CA GLU A 247 9.44 3.54 -6.39
C GLU A 247 8.42 3.82 -7.48
N LEU A 248 8.57 4.95 -8.16
CA LEU A 248 7.69 5.30 -9.28
C LEU A 248 8.05 4.57 -10.58
N ASP A 249 9.36 4.33 -10.83
CA ASP A 249 9.83 3.92 -12.17
C ASP A 249 10.49 2.54 -12.21
N GLN A 250 10.84 1.92 -11.07
CA GLN A 250 11.71 0.74 -11.04
C GLN A 250 11.24 -0.39 -10.11
N ARG A 251 10.16 -0.17 -9.36
CA ARG A 251 9.59 -1.16 -8.46
C ARG A 251 8.15 -1.50 -8.84
N ARG A 252 7.72 -2.69 -8.48
CA ARG A 252 6.29 -3.03 -8.43
C ARG A 252 5.73 -2.51 -7.12
N GLU A 253 5.00 -1.40 -7.19
CA GLU A 253 4.26 -0.82 -6.09
C GLU A 253 2.80 -0.69 -6.49
N VAL A 254 1.88 -0.71 -5.52
CA VAL A 254 0.44 -0.62 -5.79
C VAL A 254 -0.18 0.41 -4.87
N GLY A 255 -1.11 1.17 -5.42
CA GLY A 255 -1.90 2.16 -4.70
C GLY A 255 -3.27 2.35 -5.33
N LEU A 256 -4.07 3.14 -4.66
CA LEU A 256 -5.44 3.44 -5.05
C LEU A 256 -5.73 4.92 -4.88
N ILE A 257 -6.44 5.50 -5.85
CA ILE A 257 -7.04 6.82 -5.74
C ILE A 257 -8.54 6.65 -5.53
N THR A 258 -9.09 7.24 -4.47
CA THR A 258 -10.52 7.15 -4.21
C THR A 258 -11.15 8.49 -3.85
N ALA A 259 -12.45 8.61 -4.10
CA ALA A 259 -13.31 9.70 -3.65
C ALA A 259 -14.38 9.20 -2.66
N ASP A 260 -14.25 7.98 -2.15
CA ASP A 260 -15.13 7.46 -1.09
C ASP A 260 -15.06 8.38 0.12
N GLN A 261 -16.19 9.02 0.44
CA GLN A 261 -16.22 10.10 1.43
C GLN A 261 -15.85 9.61 2.84
N GLU A 262 -16.27 8.41 3.22
CA GLU A 262 -15.97 7.82 4.52
C GLU A 262 -14.47 7.55 4.63
N ALA A 263 -13.85 6.95 3.60
CA ALA A 263 -12.42 6.72 3.56
C ALA A 263 -11.63 8.04 3.60
N VAL A 264 -11.99 9.02 2.74
CA VAL A 264 -11.32 10.33 2.70
C VAL A 264 -11.39 11.02 4.05
N GLN A 265 -12.56 11.02 4.69
CA GLN A 265 -12.74 11.64 6.01
C GLN A 265 -11.90 10.94 7.08
N HIS A 266 -11.79 9.62 7.01
CA HIS A 266 -10.96 8.85 7.93
C HIS A 266 -9.47 9.21 7.81
N PHE A 267 -8.94 9.26 6.57
CA PHE A 267 -7.56 9.68 6.31
C PHE A 267 -7.32 11.12 6.79
N LEU A 268 -8.28 12.02 6.57
CA LEU A 268 -8.18 13.43 6.98
C LEU A 268 -8.07 13.56 8.51
N VAL A 269 -8.99 12.92 9.25
CA VAL A 269 -8.98 12.95 10.71
C VAL A 269 -7.66 12.42 11.29
N ILE A 270 -7.16 11.29 10.76
CA ILE A 270 -5.90 10.73 11.23
C ILE A 270 -4.72 11.64 10.88
N PHE A 271 -4.74 12.29 9.70
CA PHE A 271 -3.68 13.24 9.35
C PHE A 271 -3.65 14.43 10.30
N GLU A 272 -4.81 15.00 10.63
CA GLU A 272 -4.91 16.14 11.55
C GLU A 272 -4.45 15.79 12.97
N LEU A 273 -4.80 14.59 13.45
CA LEU A 273 -4.29 14.06 14.73
C LEU A 273 -2.75 13.91 14.70
N ASP A 274 -2.21 13.30 13.67
CA ASP A 274 -0.77 13.09 13.52
C ASP A 274 0.00 14.41 13.28
N TRP A 275 -0.66 15.39 12.69
CA TRP A 275 -0.11 16.73 12.51
C TRP A 275 -0.09 17.54 13.81
N GLY A 276 -0.94 17.19 14.78
CA GLY A 276 -1.06 17.88 16.06
C GLY A 276 -1.96 19.12 16.03
N ASP A 277 -2.86 19.20 15.03
CA ASP A 277 -3.81 20.32 14.94
C ASP A 277 -5.11 20.06 15.74
N ILE A 278 -5.38 18.82 16.16
CA ILE A 278 -6.52 18.50 17.03
C ILE A 278 -6.04 18.52 18.47
N ILE A 279 -6.50 19.54 19.22
CA ILE A 279 -6.38 19.55 20.68
C ILE A 279 -7.45 18.58 21.19
N THR A 280 -7.03 17.45 21.76
CA THR A 280 -7.91 16.47 22.43
C THR A 280 -8.43 17.02 23.75
#